data_e3a2020ad2f26333852d5bdf1aa9e97c
#
_entry.id   e3a2020ad2f26333852d5bdf1aa9e97c
#
_cell.length_a   1.000
_cell.length_b   1.000
_cell.length_c   1.000
_cell.angle_alpha   90.00
_cell.angle_beta   90.00
_cell.angle_gamma   90.00
#
_symmetry.space_group_name_H-M   'P 1'
#
loop_
_entity.id
_entity.type
_entity.pdbx_description
1 polymer ?
#
loop_
_entity_poly.entity_id
_entity_poly.type
_entity_poly.pdbx_seq_one_letter_code
_entity_poly.pdbx_strand_id
1 'polypeptide(L)'
;MALNKIVERQLYNYYALRYLFELNREYKGSLSIFKRLGCWFSGFSNEKYELYNFKENPRKLYLTDIQRRKTAMINGPYSIVLDDKNLFTKVLEQEKLTAQTYGNIKYGKISLGEEEIDLPSFIAFIKEKGKVIVKSYYGGGGQSVYRLSAEDDQLRLNDKPISSEELAAFIAGAKRFIISEHLTQADYAAHIFPETINTIRILTMQDPRTHEVFIPIAVHKFGSTKTLPADNVRNGGMTARVDIETGILQRSALHADNNMKIQWQELHPDTKVKIEGTLIPNWRQVRDRIIQLAQSLDYIRYVGWDVVVTNDGLRIIEGNNFSDVNILQIHQPLLQDQRARNFYKHYGIIKR
;
A
#
# COMPACT_ATOMS: atom_id res chain seq x y z
N MET A 1 18.50 -31.22 1.00
CA MET A 1 17.77 -30.25 0.17
C MET A 1 16.25 -30.52 0.10
N ALA A 2 15.79 -31.74 -0.21
CA ALA A 2 14.33 -32.03 -0.30
C ALA A 2 13.60 -31.93 1.04
N LEU A 3 14.18 -32.41 2.14
CA LEU A 3 13.58 -32.39 3.47
C LEU A 3 13.32 -30.95 3.98
N ASN A 4 14.25 -30.03 3.74
CA ASN A 4 14.08 -28.61 4.08
C ASN A 4 12.90 -27.96 3.32
N LYS A 5 12.71 -28.28 2.05
CA LYS A 5 11.58 -27.77 1.25
C LYS A 5 10.22 -28.28 1.74
N ILE A 6 10.17 -29.52 2.24
CA ILE A 6 8.93 -30.08 2.81
C ILE A 6 8.60 -29.40 4.13
N VAL A 7 9.58 -29.21 5.00
CA VAL A 7 9.41 -28.53 6.30
C VAL A 7 9.01 -27.09 6.10
N GLU A 8 9.67 -26.36 5.20
CA GLU A 8 9.30 -24.99 4.83
C GLU A 8 7.86 -24.91 4.33
N ARG A 9 7.46 -25.81 3.44
CA ARG A 9 6.09 -25.87 2.91
C ARG A 9 5.04 -26.15 3.99
N GLN A 10 5.33 -27.03 4.93
CA GLN A 10 4.44 -27.33 6.05
C GLN A 10 4.34 -26.13 7.01
N LEU A 11 5.46 -25.49 7.31
CA LEU A 11 5.50 -24.27 8.13
C LEU A 11 4.65 -23.16 7.53
N TYR A 12 4.77 -22.93 6.22
CA TYR A 12 3.95 -21.95 5.50
C TYR A 12 2.48 -22.28 5.49
N ASN A 13 2.11 -23.54 5.33
CA ASN A 13 0.70 -23.95 5.44
C ASN A 13 0.15 -23.68 6.84
N TYR A 14 0.92 -23.96 7.88
CA TYR A 14 0.56 -23.64 9.26
C TYR A 14 0.34 -22.14 9.47
N TYR A 15 1.28 -21.29 9.02
CA TYR A 15 1.14 -19.84 9.13
C TYR A 15 -0.04 -19.31 8.31
N ALA A 16 -0.32 -19.87 7.16
CA ALA A 16 -1.45 -19.45 6.34
C ALA A 16 -2.81 -19.82 7.00
N LEU A 17 -2.90 -20.99 7.65
CA LEU A 17 -4.08 -21.38 8.41
C LEU A 17 -4.25 -20.53 9.68
N ARG A 18 -3.16 -20.26 10.39
CA ARG A 18 -3.16 -19.37 11.56
C ARG A 18 -3.62 -17.96 11.16
N TYR A 19 -3.11 -17.42 10.07
CA TYR A 19 -3.53 -16.13 9.52
C TYR A 19 -5.04 -16.10 9.22
N LEU A 20 -5.57 -17.14 8.57
CA LEU A 20 -7.00 -17.26 8.31
C LEU A 20 -7.81 -17.31 9.62
N PHE A 21 -7.31 -18.01 10.62
CA PHE A 21 -7.95 -18.09 11.95
C PHE A 21 -7.98 -16.70 12.62
N GLU A 22 -6.86 -15.96 12.61
CA GLU A 22 -6.76 -14.61 13.18
C GLU A 22 -7.75 -13.65 12.49
N LEU A 23 -7.83 -13.65 11.17
CA LEU A 23 -8.80 -12.85 10.42
C LEU A 23 -10.26 -13.17 10.79
N ASN A 24 -10.57 -14.46 11.01
CA ASN A 24 -11.91 -14.87 11.38
C ASN A 24 -12.27 -14.53 12.82
N ARG A 25 -11.29 -14.46 13.72
CA ARG A 25 -11.49 -14.04 15.12
C ARG A 25 -11.90 -12.56 15.20
N GLU A 26 -11.39 -11.73 14.31
CA GLU A 26 -11.70 -10.30 14.24
C GLU A 26 -13.05 -10.02 13.58
N TYR A 27 -13.63 -10.99 12.87
CA TYR A 27 -14.88 -10.81 12.15
C TYR A 27 -16.09 -10.66 13.06
N LYS A 28 -16.73 -9.50 13.04
CA LYS A 28 -17.91 -9.16 13.86
C LYS A 28 -19.25 -9.24 13.11
N GLY A 29 -19.25 -9.71 11.85
CA GLY A 29 -20.45 -9.78 11.03
C GLY A 29 -21.39 -10.96 11.39
N SER A 30 -22.60 -10.94 10.85
CA SER A 30 -23.71 -11.85 11.15
C SER A 30 -23.94 -12.97 10.12
N LEU A 31 -22.87 -13.53 9.54
CA LEU A 31 -22.99 -14.66 8.63
C LEU A 31 -23.52 -15.92 9.31
N SER A 32 -24.42 -16.64 8.62
CA SER A 32 -24.87 -17.97 9.07
C SER A 32 -23.69 -18.96 9.14
N ILE A 33 -23.81 -19.97 9.99
CA ILE A 33 -22.76 -20.97 10.19
C ILE A 33 -22.37 -21.69 8.89
N PHE A 34 -23.33 -22.00 8.01
CA PHE A 34 -23.08 -22.65 6.74
C PHE A 34 -22.24 -21.76 5.79
N LYS A 35 -22.49 -20.46 5.76
CA LYS A 35 -21.70 -19.51 4.97
C LYS A 35 -20.27 -19.36 5.52
N ARG A 36 -20.13 -19.32 6.84
CA ARG A 36 -18.82 -19.31 7.52
C ARG A 36 -18.00 -20.55 7.19
N LEU A 37 -18.57 -21.73 7.34
CA LEU A 37 -17.92 -22.99 6.97
C LEU A 37 -17.55 -23.02 5.49
N GLY A 38 -18.45 -22.55 4.60
CA GLY A 38 -18.19 -22.45 3.18
C GLY A 38 -17.02 -21.52 2.83
N CYS A 39 -16.82 -20.42 3.55
CA CYS A 39 -15.64 -19.57 3.42
C CYS A 39 -14.37 -20.30 3.89
N TRP A 40 -14.39 -20.89 5.07
CA TRP A 40 -13.26 -21.61 5.67
C TRP A 40 -12.75 -22.74 4.78
N PHE A 41 -13.63 -23.62 4.34
CA PHE A 41 -13.24 -24.73 3.44
C PHE A 41 -12.72 -24.26 2.09
N SER A 42 -13.11 -23.05 1.66
CA SER A 42 -12.58 -22.43 0.44
C SER A 42 -11.29 -21.63 0.67
N GLY A 43 -10.81 -21.49 1.91
CA GLY A 43 -9.60 -20.74 2.26
C GLY A 43 -9.79 -19.21 2.35
N PHE A 44 -11.04 -18.75 2.52
CA PHE A 44 -11.38 -17.35 2.72
C PHE A 44 -11.74 -17.05 4.16
N SER A 45 -11.41 -15.84 4.62
CA SER A 45 -12.00 -15.30 5.84
C SER A 45 -13.48 -14.94 5.62
N ASN A 46 -14.25 -14.90 6.70
CA ASN A 46 -15.69 -14.67 6.65
C ASN A 46 -16.08 -13.33 6.04
N GLU A 47 -15.26 -12.30 6.23
CA GLU A 47 -15.47 -10.97 5.65
C GLU A 47 -15.55 -10.98 4.12
N LYS A 48 -14.85 -11.94 3.45
CA LYS A 48 -14.82 -12.02 1.99
C LYS A 48 -16.17 -12.38 1.38
N TYR A 49 -17.05 -12.97 2.17
CA TYR A 49 -18.39 -13.31 1.68
C TYR A 49 -19.17 -12.06 1.23
N GLU A 50 -19.12 -11.01 2.05
CA GLU A 50 -19.76 -9.72 1.74
C GLU A 50 -18.85 -8.86 0.84
N LEU A 51 -17.56 -8.81 1.15
CA LEU A 51 -16.58 -7.98 0.43
C LEU A 51 -16.53 -8.27 -1.07
N TYR A 52 -16.56 -9.56 -1.46
CA TYR A 52 -16.52 -9.99 -2.85
C TYR A 52 -17.89 -10.35 -3.42
N ASN A 53 -18.95 -10.16 -2.66
CA ASN A 53 -20.31 -10.54 -3.02
C ASN A 53 -20.38 -11.97 -3.59
N PHE A 54 -20.01 -12.97 -2.80
CA PHE A 54 -20.01 -14.39 -3.22
C PHE A 54 -21.39 -14.96 -3.54
N LYS A 55 -22.46 -14.17 -3.39
CA LYS A 55 -23.77 -14.55 -3.93
C LYS A 55 -23.80 -14.52 -5.45
N GLU A 56 -23.09 -13.54 -6.03
CA GLU A 56 -23.10 -13.26 -7.47
C GLU A 56 -21.79 -13.66 -8.14
N ASN A 57 -20.67 -13.63 -7.39
CA ASN A 57 -19.32 -13.83 -7.93
C ASN A 57 -18.77 -15.22 -7.61
N PRO A 58 -18.26 -15.98 -8.60
CA PRO A 58 -17.67 -17.29 -8.38
C PRO A 58 -16.37 -17.22 -7.57
N ARG A 59 -16.33 -17.87 -6.41
CA ARG A 59 -15.14 -17.88 -5.52
C ARG A 59 -13.84 -18.30 -6.21
N LYS A 60 -13.91 -19.20 -7.20
CA LYS A 60 -12.75 -19.73 -7.95
C LYS A 60 -11.98 -18.67 -8.73
N LEU A 61 -12.54 -17.49 -8.94
CA LEU A 61 -11.89 -16.39 -9.64
C LEU A 61 -11.07 -15.48 -8.71
N TYR A 62 -11.19 -15.69 -7.41
CA TYR A 62 -10.50 -14.89 -6.40
C TYR A 62 -9.31 -15.65 -5.80
N LEU A 63 -8.23 -14.91 -5.56
CA LEU A 63 -7.12 -15.39 -4.74
C LEU A 63 -7.60 -15.43 -3.28
N THR A 64 -7.52 -16.59 -2.63
CA THR A 64 -7.97 -16.78 -1.25
C THR A 64 -7.01 -16.16 -0.24
N ASP A 65 -7.44 -15.96 1.02
CA ASP A 65 -6.56 -15.45 2.08
C ASP A 65 -5.37 -16.39 2.33
N ILE A 66 -5.59 -17.71 2.27
CA ILE A 66 -4.50 -18.71 2.38
C ILE A 66 -3.52 -18.57 1.21
N GLN A 67 -4.03 -18.42 -0.01
CA GLN A 67 -3.20 -18.25 -1.20
C GLN A 67 -2.46 -16.91 -1.16
N ARG A 68 -3.15 -15.82 -0.79
CA ARG A 68 -2.54 -14.52 -0.58
C ARG A 68 -1.37 -14.62 0.41
N ARG A 69 -1.54 -15.27 1.56
CA ARG A 69 -0.45 -15.42 2.55
C ARG A 69 0.78 -16.08 1.94
N LYS A 70 0.60 -17.02 1.01
CA LYS A 70 1.70 -17.69 0.31
C LYS A 70 2.44 -16.78 -0.67
N THR A 71 1.83 -15.70 -1.17
CA THR A 71 2.51 -14.81 -2.13
C THR A 71 3.75 -14.13 -1.53
N ALA A 72 3.83 -13.98 -0.20
CA ALA A 72 5.01 -13.44 0.49
C ALA A 72 6.31 -14.20 0.18
N MET A 73 6.22 -15.45 -0.32
CA MET A 73 7.38 -16.28 -0.66
C MET A 73 7.92 -16.04 -2.07
N ILE A 74 7.17 -15.36 -2.95
CA ILE A 74 7.48 -15.27 -4.38
C ILE A 74 8.83 -14.61 -4.60
N ASN A 75 9.12 -13.55 -3.85
CA ASN A 75 10.38 -12.81 -3.95
C ASN A 75 11.54 -13.43 -3.16
N GLY A 76 11.27 -14.50 -2.40
CA GLY A 76 12.31 -15.19 -1.61
C GLY A 76 13.07 -14.24 -0.69
N PRO A 77 14.43 -14.34 -0.62
CA PRO A 77 15.24 -13.49 0.25
C PRO A 77 15.23 -12.01 -0.14
N TYR A 78 14.89 -11.70 -1.38
CA TYR A 78 14.85 -10.32 -1.88
C TYR A 78 13.64 -9.52 -1.37
N SER A 79 12.68 -10.18 -0.69
CA SER A 79 11.55 -9.50 -0.03
C SER A 79 12.00 -8.40 0.92
N ILE A 80 13.18 -8.53 1.53
CA ILE A 80 13.73 -7.54 2.46
C ILE A 80 13.89 -6.15 1.83
N VAL A 81 14.10 -6.08 0.51
CA VAL A 81 14.18 -4.80 -0.22
C VAL A 81 12.86 -4.04 -0.13
N LEU A 82 11.72 -4.75 -0.10
CA LEU A 82 10.39 -4.16 0.00
C LEU A 82 9.94 -3.96 1.45
N ASP A 83 10.46 -4.77 2.38
CA ASP A 83 10.04 -4.78 3.78
C ASP A 83 10.78 -3.73 4.63
N ASP A 84 11.98 -3.27 4.21
CA ASP A 84 12.77 -2.22 4.85
C ASP A 84 12.77 -0.94 4.00
N LYS A 85 12.08 0.12 4.48
CA LYS A 85 11.92 1.38 3.73
C LYS A 85 13.25 2.10 3.45
N ASN A 86 14.24 1.96 4.33
CA ASN A 86 15.55 2.57 4.10
C ASN A 86 16.31 1.84 2.98
N LEU A 87 16.27 0.51 2.98
CA LEU A 87 16.86 -0.29 1.90
C LEU A 87 16.13 -0.04 0.57
N PHE A 88 14.79 -0.02 0.61
CA PHE A 88 13.96 0.30 -0.54
C PHE A 88 14.33 1.64 -1.17
N THR A 89 14.44 2.70 -0.35
CA THR A 89 14.80 4.03 -0.85
C THR A 89 16.20 4.04 -1.47
N LYS A 90 17.19 3.35 -0.84
CA LYS A 90 18.55 3.26 -1.37
C LYS A 90 18.62 2.50 -2.71
N VAL A 91 17.88 1.40 -2.84
CA VAL A 91 17.82 0.62 -4.09
C VAL A 91 17.21 1.46 -5.22
N LEU A 92 16.23 2.31 -4.92
CA LEU A 92 15.57 3.18 -5.90
C LEU A 92 16.21 4.56 -6.06
N GLU A 93 17.28 4.87 -5.34
CA GLU A 93 17.89 6.22 -5.30
C GLU A 93 18.28 6.73 -6.70
N GLN A 94 18.90 5.87 -7.51
CA GLN A 94 19.33 6.22 -8.86
C GLN A 94 18.15 6.51 -9.80
N GLU A 95 17.00 5.90 -9.55
CA GLU A 95 15.78 6.07 -10.33
C GLU A 95 15.08 7.42 -10.09
N LYS A 96 15.41 8.08 -8.96
CA LYS A 96 14.81 9.36 -8.51
C LYS A 96 13.28 9.32 -8.43
N LEU A 97 12.73 8.13 -8.16
CA LEU A 97 11.30 7.89 -8.10
C LEU A 97 10.72 7.91 -6.69
N THR A 98 11.56 7.95 -5.65
CA THR A 98 11.11 8.07 -4.26
C THR A 98 11.09 9.54 -3.81
N ALA A 99 10.37 9.83 -2.73
CA ALA A 99 10.51 11.09 -2.02
C ALA A 99 11.97 11.30 -1.61
N GLN A 100 12.48 12.52 -1.74
CA GLN A 100 13.83 12.84 -1.31
C GLN A 100 14.01 12.50 0.17
N THR A 101 15.05 11.74 0.50
CA THR A 101 15.45 11.50 1.88
C THR A 101 16.39 12.62 2.31
N TYR A 102 16.02 13.33 3.37
CA TYR A 102 16.82 14.38 3.96
C TYR A 102 17.77 13.85 5.03
N GLY A 103 17.34 12.80 5.75
CA GLY A 103 18.12 12.25 6.86
C GLY A 103 17.39 11.17 7.65
N ASN A 104 17.83 10.98 8.88
CA ASN A 104 17.33 9.91 9.74
C ASN A 104 17.24 10.37 11.20
N ILE A 105 16.36 9.70 11.97
CA ILE A 105 16.42 9.70 13.43
C ILE A 105 16.75 8.28 13.87
N LYS A 106 17.85 8.10 14.57
CA LYS A 106 18.31 6.78 15.08
C LYS A 106 18.59 6.87 16.56
N TYR A 107 17.79 6.17 17.37
CA TYR A 107 17.95 6.11 18.82
C TYR A 107 18.08 7.49 19.49
N GLY A 108 17.21 8.41 19.10
CA GLY A 108 17.16 9.79 19.64
C GLY A 108 18.15 10.77 19.01
N LYS A 109 19.01 10.33 18.09
CA LYS A 109 19.95 11.19 17.37
C LYS A 109 19.42 11.53 15.98
N ILE A 110 19.52 12.80 15.61
CA ILE A 110 19.07 13.32 14.32
C ILE A 110 20.27 13.47 13.39
N SER A 111 20.15 13.04 12.16
CA SER A 111 21.13 13.33 11.11
C SER A 111 20.46 13.85 9.85
N LEU A 112 21.05 14.87 9.22
CA LEU A 112 20.69 15.34 7.86
C LEU A 112 21.87 15.01 6.94
N GLY A 113 21.61 14.21 5.91
CA GLY A 113 22.69 13.57 5.16
C GLY A 113 23.52 12.68 6.10
N GLU A 114 24.82 12.96 6.20
CA GLU A 114 25.77 12.26 7.07
C GLU A 114 26.06 13.02 8.37
N GLU A 115 25.60 14.25 8.52
CA GLU A 115 25.89 15.13 9.64
C GLU A 115 24.88 14.92 10.78
N GLU A 116 25.38 14.68 12.01
CA GLU A 116 24.57 14.66 13.23
C GLU A 116 24.26 16.11 13.64
N ILE A 117 23.00 16.46 13.85
CA ILE A 117 22.55 17.80 14.21
C ILE A 117 21.76 17.81 15.52
N ASP A 118 21.72 18.96 16.17
CA ASP A 118 20.93 19.20 17.37
C ASP A 118 19.45 19.53 17.07
N LEU A 119 18.63 19.57 18.11
CA LEU A 119 17.21 19.89 18.00
C LEU A 119 16.93 21.30 17.44
N PRO A 120 17.62 22.37 17.87
CA PRO A 120 17.45 23.70 17.30
C PRO A 120 17.69 23.73 15.79
N SER A 121 18.76 23.09 15.31
CA SER A 121 19.09 22.98 13.90
C SER A 121 18.02 22.18 13.13
N PHE A 122 17.48 21.14 13.73
CA PHE A 122 16.37 20.40 13.13
C PHE A 122 15.08 21.22 13.03
N ILE A 123 14.76 22.00 14.05
CA ILE A 123 13.62 22.94 14.00
C ILE A 123 13.82 23.98 12.90
N ALA A 124 15.03 24.55 12.78
CA ALA A 124 15.36 25.48 11.70
C ALA A 124 15.18 24.82 10.31
N PHE A 125 15.62 23.57 10.16
CA PHE A 125 15.42 22.80 8.95
C PHE A 125 13.92 22.57 8.63
N ILE A 126 13.09 22.22 9.64
CA ILE A 126 11.65 22.08 9.43
C ILE A 126 11.04 23.42 8.99
N LYS A 127 11.45 24.54 9.57
CA LYS A 127 11.02 25.89 9.15
C LYS A 127 11.41 26.20 7.71
N GLU A 128 12.64 25.88 7.30
CA GLU A 128 13.10 26.06 5.91
C GLU A 128 12.27 25.24 4.91
N LYS A 129 11.99 23.96 5.23
CA LYS A 129 11.23 23.08 4.35
C LYS A 129 9.71 23.26 4.43
N GLY A 130 9.23 23.95 5.46
CA GLY A 130 7.81 24.11 5.78
C GLY A 130 7.19 22.82 6.33
N LYS A 131 7.33 21.71 5.60
CA LYS A 131 6.76 20.40 5.97
C LYS A 131 7.74 19.27 5.62
N VAL A 132 7.87 18.30 6.54
CA VAL A 132 8.64 17.06 6.32
C VAL A 132 7.86 15.84 6.82
N ILE A 133 8.15 14.67 6.27
CA ILE A 133 7.61 13.40 6.73
C ILE A 133 8.66 12.66 7.53
N VAL A 134 8.28 12.19 8.72
CA VAL A 134 9.10 11.32 9.56
C VAL A 134 8.40 9.97 9.65
N LYS A 135 9.02 8.92 9.11
CA LYS A 135 8.41 7.58 9.02
C LYS A 135 9.35 6.49 9.52
N SER A 136 8.80 5.51 10.26
CA SER A 136 9.58 4.35 10.73
C SER A 136 10.13 3.55 9.55
N TYR A 137 11.33 2.94 9.70
CA TYR A 137 11.90 2.02 8.73
C TYR A 137 10.99 0.82 8.46
N TYR A 138 10.31 0.35 9.48
CA TYR A 138 9.44 -0.84 9.45
C TYR A 138 7.99 -0.47 9.71
N GLY A 139 7.07 -1.34 9.25
CA GLY A 139 5.64 -1.17 9.44
C GLY A 139 4.92 -0.70 8.17
N GLY A 140 3.60 -0.81 8.18
CA GLY A 140 2.72 -0.49 7.05
C GLY A 140 1.40 0.12 7.49
N GLY A 141 0.50 0.42 6.54
CA GLY A 141 -0.84 0.92 6.82
C GLY A 141 -0.90 2.33 7.41
N GLY A 142 0.15 3.16 7.21
CA GLY A 142 0.21 4.53 7.73
C GLY A 142 0.55 4.63 9.22
N GLN A 143 0.73 3.51 9.92
CA GLN A 143 1.20 3.53 11.30
C GLN A 143 2.65 4.01 11.36
N SER A 144 2.96 4.88 12.34
CA SER A 144 4.30 5.46 12.50
C SER A 144 4.78 6.29 11.30
N VAL A 145 3.85 7.00 10.65
CA VAL A 145 4.10 8.08 9.70
C VAL A 145 3.62 9.38 10.32
N TYR A 146 4.50 10.35 10.41
CA TYR A 146 4.25 11.62 11.07
C TYR A 146 4.58 12.77 10.12
N ARG A 147 3.72 13.77 10.07
CA ARG A 147 3.98 15.05 9.41
C ARG A 147 4.45 16.04 10.44
N LEU A 148 5.68 16.54 10.29
CA LEU A 148 6.19 17.67 11.03
C LEU A 148 6.12 18.92 10.15
N SER A 149 5.61 20.00 10.69
CA SER A 149 5.57 21.30 10.02
C SER A 149 5.86 22.44 10.98
N ALA A 150 6.26 23.58 10.42
CA ALA A 150 6.38 24.83 11.14
C ALA A 150 5.68 25.91 10.31
N GLU A 151 4.58 26.42 10.81
CA GLU A 151 3.77 27.49 10.22
C GLU A 151 3.62 28.60 11.27
N ASP A 152 3.87 29.83 10.89
CA ASP A 152 3.78 31.01 11.78
C ASP A 152 4.53 30.82 13.12
N ASP A 153 5.76 30.28 13.03
CA ASP A 153 6.60 29.92 14.19
C ASP A 153 6.03 28.82 15.11
N GLN A 154 4.88 28.26 14.78
CA GLN A 154 4.26 27.17 15.52
C GLN A 154 4.66 25.82 14.95
N LEU A 155 5.33 24.98 15.77
CA LEU A 155 5.59 23.58 15.44
C LEU A 155 4.30 22.76 15.51
N ARG A 156 4.15 21.82 14.56
CA ARG A 156 3.00 20.92 14.51
C ARG A 156 3.44 19.49 14.24
N LEU A 157 2.80 18.54 14.91
CA LEU A 157 2.91 17.11 14.65
C LEU A 157 1.54 16.57 14.23
N ASN A 158 1.40 16.11 13.00
CA ASN A 158 0.11 15.71 12.40
C ASN A 158 -0.96 16.81 12.59
N ASP A 159 -0.59 18.07 12.25
CA ASP A 159 -1.40 19.29 12.34
C ASP A 159 -1.76 19.77 13.77
N LYS A 160 -1.39 19.02 14.79
CA LYS A 160 -1.56 19.43 16.18
C LYS A 160 -0.36 20.26 16.64
N PRO A 161 -0.58 21.44 17.24
CA PRO A 161 0.50 22.22 17.83
C PRO A 161 1.27 21.38 18.85
N ILE A 162 2.60 21.50 18.83
CA ILE A 162 3.50 20.90 19.83
C ILE A 162 4.56 21.90 20.28
N SER A 163 5.10 21.69 21.48
CA SER A 163 6.25 22.43 21.99
C SER A 163 7.58 21.81 21.52
N SER A 164 8.68 22.56 21.71
CA SER A 164 10.02 22.03 21.44
C SER A 164 10.37 20.85 22.35
N GLU A 165 9.89 20.84 23.59
CA GLU A 165 10.06 19.76 24.56
C GLU A 165 9.31 18.49 24.13
N GLU A 166 8.09 18.65 23.62
CA GLU A 166 7.30 17.52 23.08
C GLU A 166 7.96 16.94 21.84
N LEU A 167 8.52 17.79 20.95
CA LEU A 167 9.31 17.33 19.81
C LEU A 167 10.57 16.59 20.27
N ALA A 168 11.29 17.09 21.29
CA ALA A 168 12.44 16.42 21.88
C ALA A 168 12.06 15.03 22.42
N ALA A 169 10.95 14.92 23.14
CA ALA A 169 10.43 13.66 23.67
C ALA A 169 10.07 12.67 22.54
N PHE A 170 9.43 13.16 21.48
CA PHE A 170 9.13 12.35 20.28
C PHE A 170 10.41 11.79 19.66
N ILE A 171 11.44 12.63 19.47
CA ILE A 171 12.73 12.25 18.89
C ILE A 171 13.44 11.23 19.78
N ALA A 172 13.47 11.47 21.10
CA ALA A 172 14.11 10.56 22.07
C ALA A 172 13.48 9.14 22.03
N GLY A 173 12.15 9.05 21.80
CA GLY A 173 11.45 7.79 21.64
C GLY A 173 11.62 7.13 20.27
N ALA A 174 12.13 7.85 19.28
CA ALA A 174 12.28 7.36 17.91
C ALA A 174 13.50 6.44 17.76
N LYS A 175 13.28 5.16 17.39
CA LYS A 175 14.37 4.18 17.24
C LYS A 175 15.04 4.24 15.89
N ARG A 176 14.28 4.14 14.80
CA ARG A 176 14.77 4.16 13.41
C ARG A 176 13.72 4.77 12.51
N PHE A 177 13.89 6.04 12.14
CA PHE A 177 12.99 6.79 11.29
C PHE A 177 13.75 7.45 10.15
N ILE A 178 13.12 7.57 8.99
CA ILE A 178 13.56 8.36 7.84
C ILE A 178 12.91 9.74 7.95
N ILE A 179 13.69 10.78 7.68
CA ILE A 179 13.20 12.15 7.45
C ILE A 179 13.18 12.34 5.94
N SER A 180 12.02 12.64 5.38
CA SER A 180 11.85 12.77 3.93
C SER A 180 10.97 13.95 3.54
N GLU A 181 11.04 14.28 2.27
CA GLU A 181 10.19 15.25 1.61
C GLU A 181 8.71 14.97 1.86
N HIS A 182 7.95 16.05 2.09
CA HIS A 182 6.50 16.00 2.02
C HIS A 182 6.08 16.16 0.56
N LEU A 183 5.57 15.10 -0.04
CA LEU A 183 5.11 15.11 -1.42
C LEU A 183 3.83 15.93 -1.57
N THR A 184 3.65 16.53 -2.74
CA THR A 184 2.41 17.15 -3.17
C THR A 184 1.82 16.32 -4.30
N GLN A 185 0.60 15.84 -4.14
CA GLN A 185 -0.11 15.11 -5.17
C GLN A 185 -0.57 16.04 -6.30
N ALA A 186 -0.78 15.48 -7.49
CA ALA A 186 -1.28 16.22 -8.64
C ALA A 186 -2.72 16.74 -8.42
N ASP A 187 -3.04 17.82 -9.10
CA ASP A 187 -4.27 18.59 -8.93
C ASP A 187 -5.54 17.73 -9.07
N TYR A 188 -5.56 16.76 -9.98
CA TYR A 188 -6.71 15.89 -10.16
C TYR A 188 -7.04 15.08 -8.88
N ALA A 189 -6.00 14.60 -8.18
CA ALA A 189 -6.16 13.83 -6.96
C ALA A 189 -6.48 14.74 -5.76
N ALA A 190 -5.84 15.91 -5.69
CA ALA A 190 -6.14 16.93 -4.70
C ALA A 190 -7.57 17.47 -4.85
N HIS A 191 -8.08 17.60 -6.09
CA HIS A 191 -9.46 17.99 -6.35
C HIS A 191 -10.47 16.98 -5.77
N ILE A 192 -10.15 15.68 -5.86
CA ILE A 192 -11.01 14.62 -5.27
C ILE A 192 -10.94 14.67 -3.74
N PHE A 193 -9.73 14.65 -3.15
CA PHE A 193 -9.54 14.80 -1.72
C PHE A 193 -8.15 15.40 -1.40
N PRO A 194 -8.09 16.65 -0.91
CA PRO A 194 -6.80 17.36 -0.74
C PRO A 194 -6.03 17.00 0.54
N GLU A 195 -6.70 16.48 1.59
CA GLU A 195 -6.13 16.38 2.93
C GLU A 195 -5.23 15.17 3.17
N THR A 196 -5.25 14.21 2.23
CA THR A 196 -4.33 13.05 2.22
C THR A 196 -3.56 12.98 0.93
N ILE A 197 -2.41 12.32 0.96
CA ILE A 197 -1.77 11.84 -0.27
C ILE A 197 -2.56 10.62 -0.75
N ASN A 198 -3.22 10.76 -1.90
CA ASN A 198 -4.04 9.70 -2.51
C ASN A 198 -3.15 8.86 -3.43
N THR A 199 -3.00 7.58 -3.14
CA THR A 199 -2.04 6.72 -3.82
C THR A 199 -2.71 5.73 -4.77
N ILE A 200 -1.97 5.32 -5.80
CA ILE A 200 -2.39 4.25 -6.71
C ILE A 200 -1.68 2.96 -6.28
N ARG A 201 -2.43 1.92 -5.89
CA ARG A 201 -1.92 0.58 -5.75
C ARG A 201 -1.81 -0.07 -7.12
N ILE A 202 -0.59 -0.26 -7.60
CA ILE A 202 -0.30 -0.94 -8.87
C ILE A 202 0.31 -2.31 -8.55
N LEU A 203 -0.30 -3.39 -9.02
CA LEU A 203 0.27 -4.72 -8.87
C LEU A 203 1.08 -5.06 -10.11
N THR A 204 2.37 -5.37 -9.93
CA THR A 204 3.21 -5.89 -11.02
C THR A 204 3.56 -7.35 -10.78
N MET A 205 3.62 -8.11 -11.87
CA MET A 205 4.04 -9.49 -11.94
C MET A 205 5.01 -9.67 -13.11
N GLN A 206 6.06 -10.48 -12.95
CA GLN A 206 6.96 -10.87 -14.03
C GLN A 206 6.54 -12.23 -14.57
N ASP A 207 6.17 -12.30 -15.85
CA ASP A 207 5.78 -13.57 -16.47
C ASP A 207 6.97 -14.57 -16.37
N PRO A 208 6.76 -15.74 -15.78
CA PRO A 208 7.86 -16.69 -15.52
C PRO A 208 8.43 -17.35 -16.79
N ARG A 209 7.83 -17.15 -17.96
CA ARG A 209 8.27 -17.73 -19.24
C ARG A 209 8.95 -16.69 -20.12
N THR A 210 8.34 -15.50 -20.23
CA THR A 210 8.85 -14.40 -21.09
C THR A 210 9.75 -13.44 -20.34
N HIS A 211 9.70 -13.45 -19.01
CA HIS A 211 10.32 -12.47 -18.11
C HIS A 211 9.82 -11.04 -18.29
N GLU A 212 8.76 -10.83 -19.05
CA GLU A 212 8.11 -9.54 -19.21
C GLU A 212 7.29 -9.19 -17.97
N VAL A 213 7.40 -7.94 -17.54
CA VAL A 213 6.56 -7.41 -16.46
C VAL A 213 5.21 -6.97 -17.02
N PHE A 214 4.14 -7.29 -16.31
CA PHE A 214 2.79 -6.85 -16.62
C PHE A 214 2.03 -6.38 -15.39
N ILE A 215 1.01 -5.57 -15.59
CA ILE A 215 0.12 -5.05 -14.55
C ILE A 215 -1.25 -5.70 -14.74
N PRO A 216 -1.65 -6.68 -13.91
CA PRO A 216 -2.98 -7.27 -14.01
C PRO A 216 -4.08 -6.33 -13.52
N ILE A 217 -3.77 -5.44 -12.58
CA ILE A 217 -4.74 -4.51 -12.01
C ILE A 217 -4.04 -3.34 -11.30
N ALA A 218 -4.68 -2.17 -11.35
CA ALA A 218 -4.34 -1.00 -10.53
C ALA A 218 -5.62 -0.38 -9.94
N VAL A 219 -5.50 0.17 -8.72
CA VAL A 219 -6.60 0.79 -8.00
C VAL A 219 -6.11 2.07 -7.34
N HIS A 220 -6.80 3.17 -7.60
CA HIS A 220 -6.56 4.44 -6.91
C HIS A 220 -7.26 4.43 -5.56
N LYS A 221 -6.54 4.80 -4.51
CA LYS A 221 -7.05 4.96 -3.15
C LYS A 221 -7.25 6.45 -2.87
N PHE A 222 -8.35 6.78 -2.21
CA PHE A 222 -8.65 8.13 -1.75
C PHE A 222 -8.94 8.09 -0.27
N GLY A 223 -8.33 9.01 0.47
CA GLY A 223 -8.65 9.20 1.87
C GLY A 223 -10.04 9.79 2.08
N SER A 224 -10.39 10.03 3.32
CA SER A 224 -11.58 10.75 3.76
C SER A 224 -11.26 11.43 5.09
N THR A 225 -12.13 12.29 5.59
CA THR A 225 -11.99 12.90 6.92
C THR A 225 -11.83 11.85 8.03
N LYS A 226 -12.40 10.65 7.85
CA LYS A 226 -12.28 9.53 8.79
C LYS A 226 -10.91 8.83 8.76
N THR A 227 -10.15 8.97 7.66
CA THR A 227 -8.89 8.24 7.46
C THR A 227 -7.65 9.07 7.70
N LEU A 228 -7.80 10.36 7.97
CA LEU A 228 -6.68 11.27 8.21
C LEU A 228 -5.64 10.69 9.18
N PRO A 229 -4.35 10.88 8.93
CA PRO A 229 -3.73 11.66 7.85
C PRO A 229 -3.40 10.84 6.58
N ALA A 230 -3.86 9.61 6.45
CA ALA A 230 -3.51 8.69 5.35
C ALA A 230 -4.74 8.25 4.53
N ASP A 231 -4.51 7.75 3.31
CA ASP A 231 -5.51 7.17 2.43
C ASP A 231 -5.90 5.72 2.81
N ASN A 232 -6.04 5.47 4.11
CA ASN A 232 -6.28 4.11 4.61
C ASN A 232 -7.71 3.65 4.31
N VAL A 233 -7.82 2.73 3.35
CA VAL A 233 -9.09 2.22 2.85
C VAL A 233 -9.96 1.59 3.94
N ARG A 234 -9.37 0.85 4.89
CA ARG A 234 -10.12 0.09 5.91
C ARG A 234 -10.95 0.96 6.86
N ASN A 235 -10.60 2.23 7.00
CA ASN A 235 -11.21 3.13 7.97
C ASN A 235 -12.21 4.10 7.32
N GLY A 236 -12.77 3.75 6.17
CA GLY A 236 -13.73 4.61 5.47
C GLY A 236 -13.14 5.40 4.31
N GLY A 237 -12.01 4.98 3.77
CA GLY A 237 -11.47 5.49 2.51
C GLY A 237 -12.19 4.90 1.30
N MET A 238 -11.87 5.42 0.13
CA MET A 238 -12.43 4.99 -1.14
C MET A 238 -11.39 4.35 -2.05
N THR A 239 -11.87 3.53 -2.97
CA THR A 239 -11.05 2.97 -4.05
C THR A 239 -11.77 3.10 -5.38
N ALA A 240 -11.01 3.30 -6.46
CA ALA A 240 -11.51 3.25 -7.82
C ALA A 240 -10.54 2.46 -8.70
N ARG A 241 -11.05 1.52 -9.52
CA ARG A 241 -10.18 0.80 -10.45
C ARG A 241 -9.66 1.75 -11.52
N VAL A 242 -8.39 1.62 -11.83
CA VAL A 242 -7.77 2.35 -12.94
C VAL A 242 -7.87 1.47 -14.19
N ASP A 243 -8.39 1.99 -15.28
CA ASP A 243 -8.26 1.36 -16.58
C ASP A 243 -6.79 1.40 -17.01
N ILE A 244 -6.16 0.25 -17.18
CA ILE A 244 -4.71 0.15 -17.37
C ILE A 244 -4.25 0.78 -18.69
N GLU A 245 -5.09 0.78 -19.72
CA GLU A 245 -4.73 1.35 -21.02
C GLU A 245 -4.95 2.86 -21.08
N THR A 246 -6.06 3.33 -20.52
CA THR A 246 -6.47 4.73 -20.66
C THR A 246 -6.14 5.62 -19.45
N GLY A 247 -6.01 5.05 -18.24
CA GLY A 247 -5.86 5.79 -16.99
C GLY A 247 -7.17 6.41 -16.46
N ILE A 248 -8.31 6.04 -17.05
CA ILE A 248 -9.60 6.53 -16.60
C ILE A 248 -10.02 5.75 -15.35
N LEU A 249 -10.40 6.48 -14.31
CA LEU A 249 -10.96 5.91 -13.09
C LEU A 249 -12.35 5.35 -13.37
N GLN A 250 -12.55 4.11 -12.97
CA GLN A 250 -13.82 3.43 -13.10
C GLN A 250 -14.65 3.57 -11.80
N ARG A 251 -15.78 2.86 -11.73
CA ARG A 251 -16.67 2.90 -10.58
C ARG A 251 -15.94 2.83 -9.26
N SER A 252 -16.26 3.74 -8.33
CA SER A 252 -15.62 3.82 -7.03
C SER A 252 -16.40 3.09 -5.93
N ALA A 253 -15.67 2.63 -4.94
CA ALA A 253 -16.14 1.85 -3.81
C ALA A 253 -15.74 2.52 -2.49
N LEU A 254 -16.70 2.86 -1.65
CA LEU A 254 -16.49 3.25 -0.26
C LEU A 254 -16.39 2.00 0.60
N HIS A 255 -15.33 1.91 1.37
CA HIS A 255 -15.15 0.87 2.37
C HIS A 255 -15.81 1.33 3.67
N ALA A 256 -17.12 1.10 3.77
CA ALA A 256 -17.88 1.47 4.94
C ALA A 256 -17.45 0.65 6.15
N ASP A 257 -17.43 1.35 7.29
CA ASP A 257 -17.04 0.92 8.64
C ASP A 257 -17.00 -0.59 8.90
N ASN A 258 -16.06 -1.04 9.71
CA ASN A 258 -15.90 -2.34 10.41
C ASN A 258 -16.70 -3.59 9.94
N ASN A 259 -17.75 -3.41 9.15
CA ASN A 259 -18.60 -4.48 8.58
C ASN A 259 -18.13 -4.96 7.20
N MET A 260 -17.04 -4.40 6.66
CA MET A 260 -16.45 -4.78 5.37
C MET A 260 -17.45 -4.76 4.19
N LYS A 261 -18.53 -3.98 4.31
CA LYS A 261 -19.50 -3.82 3.22
C LYS A 261 -19.01 -2.73 2.27
N ILE A 262 -18.94 -3.10 1.01
CA ILE A 262 -18.65 -2.15 -0.05
C ILE A 262 -19.93 -1.40 -0.43
N GLN A 263 -19.83 -0.08 -0.45
CA GLN A 263 -20.86 0.79 -0.99
C GLN A 263 -20.32 1.43 -2.27
N TRP A 264 -20.88 1.03 -3.39
CA TRP A 264 -20.56 1.64 -4.67
C TRP A 264 -21.13 3.05 -4.72
N GLN A 265 -20.27 4.03 -4.93
CA GLN A 265 -20.62 5.45 -4.94
C GLN A 265 -19.97 6.14 -6.13
N GLU A 266 -20.64 7.15 -6.70
CA GLU A 266 -20.09 7.97 -7.77
C GLU A 266 -19.27 9.14 -7.23
N LEU A 267 -19.66 9.66 -6.07
CA LEU A 267 -19.12 10.88 -5.47
C LEU A 267 -18.29 10.56 -4.23
N HIS A 268 -17.23 11.30 -4.03
CA HIS A 268 -16.47 11.27 -2.78
C HIS A 268 -17.35 11.70 -1.59
N PRO A 269 -17.30 11.00 -0.44
CA PRO A 269 -18.23 11.25 0.67
C PRO A 269 -18.14 12.65 1.29
N ASP A 270 -16.93 13.24 1.33
CA ASP A 270 -16.71 14.55 1.94
C ASP A 270 -16.83 15.67 0.89
N THR A 271 -16.04 15.64 -0.17
CA THR A 271 -15.94 16.71 -1.18
C THR A 271 -17.06 16.72 -2.20
N LYS A 272 -17.82 15.62 -2.35
CA LYS A 272 -18.86 15.43 -3.37
C LYS A 272 -18.33 15.48 -4.81
N VAL A 273 -17.04 15.39 -5.01
CA VAL A 273 -16.42 15.33 -6.33
C VAL A 273 -16.68 13.95 -6.95
N LYS A 274 -16.98 13.92 -8.25
CA LYS A 274 -17.18 12.69 -9.01
C LYS A 274 -15.83 12.03 -9.28
N ILE A 275 -15.70 10.73 -8.93
CA ILE A 275 -14.48 9.96 -9.11
C ILE A 275 -14.46 9.23 -10.46
N GLU A 276 -15.55 8.53 -10.78
CA GLU A 276 -15.67 7.79 -12.04
C GLU A 276 -15.58 8.71 -13.26
N GLY A 277 -14.77 8.32 -14.22
CA GLY A 277 -14.49 9.11 -15.44
C GLY A 277 -13.33 10.08 -15.31
N THR A 278 -12.77 10.28 -14.11
CA THR A 278 -11.59 11.12 -13.93
C THR A 278 -10.38 10.48 -14.61
N LEU A 279 -9.67 11.26 -15.44
CA LEU A 279 -8.44 10.85 -16.10
C LEU A 279 -7.24 11.12 -15.19
N ILE A 280 -6.38 10.11 -14.99
CA ILE A 280 -5.06 10.29 -14.37
C ILE A 280 -4.14 10.95 -15.40
N PRO A 281 -3.59 12.14 -15.12
CA PRO A 281 -2.69 12.81 -16.06
C PRO A 281 -1.45 11.96 -16.34
N ASN A 282 -1.01 11.94 -17.59
CA ASN A 282 0.19 11.24 -18.05
C ASN A 282 0.23 9.74 -17.66
N TRP A 283 -0.92 9.10 -17.55
CA TRP A 283 -1.03 7.70 -17.09
C TRP A 283 -0.13 6.74 -17.86
N ARG A 284 -0.06 6.88 -19.17
CA ARG A 284 0.81 6.02 -19.99
C ARG A 284 2.27 6.10 -19.53
N GLN A 285 2.77 7.30 -19.24
CA GLN A 285 4.13 7.50 -18.73
C GLN A 285 4.31 6.89 -17.33
N VAL A 286 3.30 7.05 -16.43
CA VAL A 286 3.29 6.44 -15.10
C VAL A 286 3.34 4.91 -15.20
N ARG A 287 2.47 4.33 -16.01
CA ARG A 287 2.40 2.89 -16.26
C ARG A 287 3.72 2.33 -16.79
N ASP A 288 4.21 2.93 -17.86
CA ASP A 288 5.42 2.46 -18.56
C ASP A 288 6.65 2.59 -17.65
N ARG A 289 6.72 3.65 -16.84
CA ARG A 289 7.82 3.85 -15.88
C ARG A 289 7.81 2.81 -14.74
N ILE A 290 6.64 2.43 -14.25
CA ILE A 290 6.51 1.34 -13.24
C ILE A 290 6.89 -0.02 -13.85
N ILE A 291 6.51 -0.29 -15.10
CA ILE A 291 6.91 -1.52 -15.79
C ILE A 291 8.43 -1.55 -15.97
N GLN A 292 9.06 -0.46 -16.42
CA GLN A 292 10.51 -0.35 -16.59
C GLN A 292 11.25 -0.57 -15.26
N LEU A 293 10.79 0.08 -14.18
CA LEU A 293 11.36 -0.11 -12.85
C LEU A 293 11.25 -1.57 -12.39
N ALA A 294 10.05 -2.15 -12.49
CA ALA A 294 9.87 -3.55 -12.08
C ALA A 294 10.69 -4.52 -12.95
N GLN A 295 10.94 -4.16 -14.22
CA GLN A 295 11.80 -4.93 -15.14
C GLN A 295 13.28 -4.80 -14.75
N SER A 296 13.74 -3.62 -14.30
CA SER A 296 15.13 -3.43 -13.84
C SER A 296 15.44 -4.16 -12.52
N LEU A 297 14.40 -4.45 -11.72
CA LEU A 297 14.48 -5.23 -10.49
C LEU A 297 14.08 -6.70 -10.73
N ASP A 298 14.69 -7.37 -11.70
CA ASP A 298 14.32 -8.70 -12.19
C ASP A 298 14.34 -9.80 -11.12
N TYR A 299 15.02 -9.59 -10.01
CA TYR A 299 15.02 -10.45 -8.83
C TYR A 299 13.80 -10.26 -7.92
N ILE A 300 12.98 -9.20 -8.13
CA ILE A 300 11.72 -8.93 -7.42
C ILE A 300 10.54 -9.09 -8.39
N ARG A 301 9.87 -10.22 -8.36
CA ARG A 301 8.92 -10.66 -9.37
C ARG A 301 7.45 -10.32 -9.09
N TYR A 302 7.15 -9.89 -7.88
CA TYR A 302 5.81 -9.61 -7.40
C TYR A 302 5.81 -8.43 -6.46
N VAL A 303 5.20 -7.32 -6.85
CA VAL A 303 5.16 -6.11 -6.03
C VAL A 303 3.81 -5.42 -6.13
N GLY A 304 3.27 -5.02 -4.99
CA GLY A 304 2.21 -4.02 -4.93
C GLY A 304 2.82 -2.64 -4.64
N TRP A 305 2.96 -1.82 -5.67
CA TRP A 305 3.50 -0.47 -5.58
C TRP A 305 2.46 0.51 -5.06
N ASP A 306 2.81 1.38 -4.12
CA ASP A 306 2.03 2.57 -3.77
C ASP A 306 2.67 3.79 -4.45
N VAL A 307 1.96 4.32 -5.43
CA VAL A 307 2.44 5.39 -6.32
C VAL A 307 1.62 6.65 -6.10
N VAL A 308 2.29 7.79 -6.00
CA VAL A 308 1.68 9.12 -6.06
C VAL A 308 1.96 9.73 -7.43
N VAL A 309 0.94 10.20 -8.10
CA VAL A 309 1.09 11.07 -9.27
C VAL A 309 1.22 12.51 -8.76
N THR A 310 2.27 13.18 -9.19
CA THR A 310 2.55 14.58 -8.91
C THR A 310 2.42 15.40 -10.20
N ASN A 311 2.39 16.73 -10.12
CA ASN A 311 2.27 17.56 -11.33
C ASN A 311 3.52 17.45 -12.23
N ASP A 312 4.67 17.05 -11.68
CA ASP A 312 5.95 16.87 -12.38
C ASP A 312 6.31 15.40 -12.70
N GLY A 313 5.39 14.45 -12.41
CA GLY A 313 5.61 13.03 -12.71
C GLY A 313 5.03 12.08 -11.69
N LEU A 314 5.80 11.09 -11.25
CA LEU A 314 5.38 10.12 -10.24
C LEU A 314 6.40 9.99 -9.12
N ARG A 315 5.92 9.59 -7.93
CA ARG A 315 6.77 9.18 -6.80
C ARG A 315 6.24 7.86 -6.22
N ILE A 316 7.14 7.00 -5.80
CA ILE A 316 6.83 5.72 -5.16
C ILE A 316 6.98 5.88 -3.66
N ILE A 317 5.90 5.63 -2.93
CA ILE A 317 5.88 5.70 -1.46
C ILE A 317 6.50 4.45 -0.85
N GLU A 318 6.07 3.28 -1.37
CA GLU A 318 6.54 1.97 -0.91
C GLU A 318 6.26 0.88 -1.95
N GLY A 319 7.01 -0.24 -1.83
CA GLY A 319 6.73 -1.50 -2.48
C GLY A 319 6.30 -2.53 -1.44
N ASN A 320 5.26 -3.28 -1.73
CA ASN A 320 4.69 -4.26 -0.81
C ASN A 320 4.95 -5.68 -1.32
N ASN A 321 5.80 -6.46 -0.61
CA ASN A 321 6.03 -7.88 -0.87
C ASN A 321 4.76 -8.71 -0.61
N PHE A 322 4.04 -8.40 0.46
CA PHE A 322 2.76 -9.01 0.81
C PHE A 322 1.62 -8.06 0.48
N SER A 323 1.39 -7.82 -0.83
CA SER A 323 0.38 -6.86 -1.28
C SER A 323 -1.01 -7.17 -0.74
N ASP A 324 -1.73 -6.14 -0.28
CA ASP A 324 -3.15 -6.28 0.04
C ASP A 324 -3.96 -6.31 -1.25
N VAL A 325 -4.19 -7.52 -1.75
CA VAL A 325 -4.98 -7.77 -2.96
C VAL A 325 -6.48 -7.65 -2.73
N ASN A 326 -6.94 -7.48 -1.47
CA ASN A 326 -8.36 -7.36 -1.19
C ASN A 326 -8.96 -6.15 -1.86
N ILE A 327 -8.29 -4.99 -1.74
CA ILE A 327 -8.72 -3.73 -2.36
C ILE A 327 -8.71 -3.79 -3.89
N LEU A 328 -7.90 -4.65 -4.48
CA LEU A 328 -7.84 -4.90 -5.91
C LEU A 328 -8.99 -5.81 -6.34
N GLN A 329 -9.18 -6.90 -5.62
CA GLN A 329 -10.15 -7.94 -5.96
C GLN A 329 -11.63 -7.52 -5.77
N ILE A 330 -11.89 -6.49 -4.99
CA ILE A 330 -13.23 -5.86 -4.91
C ILE A 330 -13.67 -5.38 -6.30
N HIS A 331 -12.75 -4.84 -7.08
CA HIS A 331 -13.03 -4.30 -8.40
C HIS A 331 -12.95 -5.34 -9.51
N GLN A 332 -12.01 -6.27 -9.39
CA GLN A 332 -11.82 -7.34 -10.40
C GLN A 332 -11.13 -8.55 -9.76
N PRO A 333 -11.74 -9.74 -9.87
CA PRO A 333 -11.10 -10.97 -9.41
C PRO A 333 -9.76 -11.22 -10.10
N LEU A 334 -8.67 -11.38 -9.34
CA LEU A 334 -7.31 -11.52 -9.89
C LEU A 334 -7.12 -12.74 -10.78
N LEU A 335 -7.80 -13.84 -10.47
CA LEU A 335 -7.69 -15.07 -11.24
C LEU A 335 -8.56 -15.07 -12.52
N GLN A 336 -9.23 -13.97 -12.82
CA GLN A 336 -9.88 -13.76 -14.12
C GLN A 336 -8.84 -13.44 -15.19
N ASP A 337 -7.78 -12.72 -14.86
CA ASP A 337 -6.65 -12.50 -15.75
C ASP A 337 -5.85 -13.80 -15.92
N GLN A 338 -5.70 -14.28 -17.16
CA GLN A 338 -5.05 -15.55 -17.45
C GLN A 338 -3.53 -15.50 -17.18
N ARG A 339 -2.87 -14.34 -17.36
CA ARG A 339 -1.44 -14.18 -17.07
C ARG A 339 -1.20 -14.25 -15.56
N ALA A 340 -2.03 -13.55 -14.76
CA ALA A 340 -1.98 -13.61 -13.30
C ALA A 340 -2.24 -15.04 -12.79
N ARG A 341 -3.22 -15.75 -13.37
CA ARG A 341 -3.50 -17.16 -13.06
C ARG A 341 -2.29 -18.04 -13.34
N ASN A 342 -1.64 -17.89 -14.51
CA ASN A 342 -0.46 -18.65 -14.90
C ASN A 342 0.72 -18.34 -13.96
N PHE A 343 0.91 -17.07 -13.60
CA PHE A 343 1.91 -16.63 -12.63
C PHE A 343 1.73 -17.34 -11.28
N TYR A 344 0.53 -17.28 -10.70
CA TYR A 344 0.27 -17.92 -9.41
C TYR A 344 0.37 -19.47 -9.47
N LYS A 345 0.04 -20.09 -10.61
CA LYS A 345 0.27 -21.54 -10.82
C LYS A 345 1.75 -21.88 -10.83
N HIS A 346 2.57 -21.10 -11.53
CA HIS A 346 4.02 -21.32 -11.61
C HIS A 346 4.66 -21.32 -10.24
N TYR A 347 4.31 -20.34 -9.38
CA TYR A 347 4.83 -20.27 -8.01
C TYR A 347 4.14 -21.19 -7.01
N GLY A 348 3.22 -22.05 -7.45
CA GLY A 348 2.52 -23.01 -6.59
C GLY A 348 1.57 -22.37 -5.57
N ILE A 349 1.16 -21.12 -5.83
CA ILE A 349 0.19 -20.39 -5.00
C ILE A 349 -1.20 -21.01 -5.17
N ILE A 350 -1.58 -21.30 -6.41
CA ILE A 350 -2.81 -22.04 -6.75
C ILE A 350 -2.46 -23.39 -7.38
N LYS A 351 -3.38 -24.35 -7.32
CA LYS A 351 -3.18 -25.66 -7.91
C LYS A 351 -3.06 -25.54 -9.44
N ARG A 352 -2.27 -26.46 -10.02
CA ARG A 352 -2.11 -26.62 -11.48
C ARG A 352 -3.42 -26.93 -12.17
#